data_228d4fec968f3874eebbbab12611262b
#
_entry.id   228d4fec968f3874eebbbab12611262b
#
_cell.length_a   1.000
_cell.length_b   1.000
_cell.length_c   1.000
_cell.angle_alpha   90.00
_cell.angle_beta   90.00
_cell.angle_gamma   90.00
#
_symmetry.space_group_name_H-M   'P 1'
#
loop_
_entity.id
_entity.type
_entity.pdbx_description
1 polymer ?
#
loop_
_entity_poly.entity_id
_entity_poly.type
_entity_poly.pdbx_seq_one_letter_code
_entity_poly.pdbx_strand_id
1 'polypeptide(L)'
;RYASRGLGDVYKRQVLVSGIMKELEANVVRSAILKTGKRIDGRDTKTVRPIVAEVGLLPRTHGSALFTRGETQALAVTTLGTGQDEQIIDSLEGESRSRFMLHYNFPPYSVGEAGRVGSPGRREIGHGKLAWRAIHPVLPEKEEFPYTLRTVSEVTESNGSSSMATVCGTSLSMMDAGVPLKRPVAGIAMGLIKEDDSFAVLSDILGDEDHLGDMDFKVAGTQDGITSL
;
A
#
# COMPACT_ATOMS: atom_id res chain seq x y z
N ARG A 1 -27.02 -31.71 -27.02
CA ARG A 1 -26.39 -32.29 -25.82
C ARG A 1 -24.86 -32.53 -25.93
N TYR A 2 -24.27 -32.49 -27.13
CA TYR A 2 -22.81 -32.70 -27.33
C TYR A 2 -21.98 -31.44 -27.17
N ALA A 3 -22.53 -30.24 -27.41
CA ALA A 3 -21.80 -28.97 -27.33
C ALA A 3 -21.44 -28.55 -25.89
N SER A 4 -22.20 -28.94 -24.88
CA SER A 4 -21.96 -28.57 -23.48
C SER A 4 -20.85 -29.37 -22.78
N ARG A 5 -20.54 -30.59 -23.28
CA ARG A 5 -19.44 -31.39 -22.73
C ARG A 5 -18.05 -30.87 -23.15
N GLY A 6 -17.92 -30.36 -24.38
CA GLY A 6 -16.66 -29.77 -24.88
C GLY A 6 -16.24 -28.52 -24.18
N LEU A 7 -17.17 -27.60 -23.85
CA LEU A 7 -16.88 -26.35 -23.13
C LEU A 7 -16.36 -26.60 -21.71
N GLY A 8 -16.96 -27.56 -20.98
CA GLY A 8 -16.49 -27.89 -19.62
C GLY A 8 -15.06 -28.44 -19.59
N ASP A 9 -14.66 -29.23 -20.59
CA ASP A 9 -13.30 -29.76 -20.70
C ASP A 9 -12.30 -28.71 -21.13
N VAL A 10 -12.69 -27.74 -21.98
CA VAL A 10 -11.86 -26.60 -22.35
C VAL A 10 -11.59 -25.71 -21.13
N TYR A 11 -12.59 -25.38 -20.32
CA TYR A 11 -12.42 -24.61 -19.09
C TYR A 11 -11.50 -25.30 -18.08
N LYS A 12 -11.68 -26.61 -17.88
CA LYS A 12 -10.81 -27.41 -16.98
C LYS A 12 -9.36 -27.40 -17.47
N ARG A 13 -9.14 -27.54 -18.78
CA ARG A 13 -7.80 -27.48 -19.37
C ARG A 13 -7.17 -26.09 -19.27
N GLN A 14 -7.94 -25.01 -19.45
CA GLN A 14 -7.45 -23.64 -19.27
C GLN A 14 -6.97 -23.40 -17.83
N VAL A 15 -7.75 -23.79 -16.83
CA VAL A 15 -7.35 -23.67 -15.41
C VAL A 15 -6.08 -24.45 -15.12
N LEU A 16 -5.97 -25.68 -15.65
CA LEU A 16 -4.78 -26.52 -15.49
C LEU A 16 -3.54 -25.88 -16.17
N VAL A 17 -3.69 -25.44 -17.41
CA VAL A 17 -2.60 -24.80 -18.17
C VAL A 17 -2.16 -23.52 -17.47
N SER A 18 -3.10 -22.67 -17.04
CA SER A 18 -2.78 -21.46 -16.29
C SER A 18 -2.05 -21.76 -14.98
N GLY A 19 -2.44 -22.82 -14.28
CA GLY A 19 -1.74 -23.25 -13.07
C GLY A 19 -0.30 -23.69 -13.34
N ILE A 20 -0.08 -24.52 -14.39
CA ILE A 20 1.25 -24.99 -14.80
C ILE A 20 2.13 -23.79 -15.25
N MET A 21 1.58 -22.87 -16.02
CA MET A 21 2.30 -21.68 -16.46
C MET A 21 2.75 -20.81 -15.27
N LYS A 22 1.86 -20.61 -14.32
CA LYS A 22 2.19 -19.87 -13.10
C LYS A 22 3.27 -20.55 -12.26
N GLU A 23 3.21 -21.87 -12.13
CA GLU A 23 4.22 -22.65 -11.42
C GLU A 23 5.58 -22.59 -12.13
N LEU A 24 5.59 -22.70 -13.46
CA LEU A 24 6.81 -22.56 -14.27
C LEU A 24 7.43 -21.16 -14.11
N GLU A 25 6.63 -20.12 -14.20
CA GLU A 25 7.04 -18.73 -13.98
C GLU A 25 7.66 -18.54 -12.58
N ALA A 26 6.99 -19.04 -11.54
CA ALA A 26 7.48 -19.02 -10.18
C ALA A 26 8.84 -19.71 -10.06
N ASN A 27 9.00 -20.90 -10.60
CA ASN A 27 10.24 -21.67 -10.56
C ASN A 27 11.39 -20.94 -11.27
N VAL A 28 11.14 -20.31 -12.42
CA VAL A 28 12.14 -19.56 -13.18
C VAL A 28 12.59 -18.32 -12.39
N VAL A 29 11.65 -17.50 -11.93
CA VAL A 29 11.93 -16.24 -11.23
C VAL A 29 12.63 -16.51 -9.90
N ARG A 30 12.07 -17.39 -9.07
CA ARG A 30 12.62 -17.75 -7.76
C ARG A 30 14.04 -18.30 -7.86
N SER A 31 14.24 -19.25 -8.77
CA SER A 31 15.58 -19.82 -9.02
C SER A 31 16.58 -18.79 -9.54
N ALA A 32 16.16 -17.86 -10.39
CA ALA A 32 17.02 -16.79 -10.88
C ALA A 32 17.48 -15.88 -9.76
N ILE A 33 16.56 -15.43 -8.91
CA ILE A 33 16.87 -14.55 -7.78
C ILE A 33 17.81 -15.25 -6.80
N LEU A 34 17.53 -16.49 -6.41
CA LEU A 34 18.38 -17.24 -5.47
C LEU A 34 19.80 -17.49 -6.02
N LYS A 35 19.93 -17.77 -7.32
CA LYS A 35 21.22 -18.07 -7.95
C LYS A 35 22.05 -16.82 -8.26
N THR A 36 21.41 -15.74 -8.69
CA THR A 36 22.12 -14.57 -9.23
C THR A 36 22.10 -13.36 -8.31
N GLY A 37 21.19 -13.33 -7.33
CA GLY A 37 20.91 -12.15 -6.50
C GLY A 37 20.27 -10.98 -7.28
N LYS A 38 19.87 -11.20 -8.56
CA LYS A 38 19.21 -10.19 -9.39
C LYS A 38 17.72 -10.45 -9.49
N ARG A 39 16.94 -9.38 -9.35
CA ARG A 39 15.48 -9.38 -9.38
C ARG A 39 14.95 -9.20 -10.81
N ILE A 40 13.63 -9.26 -10.96
CA ILE A 40 12.95 -9.14 -12.27
C ILE A 40 13.31 -7.82 -12.97
N ASP A 41 13.41 -6.73 -12.23
CA ASP A 41 13.75 -5.39 -12.71
C ASP A 41 15.27 -5.10 -12.76
N GLY A 42 16.10 -6.10 -12.47
CA GLY A 42 17.55 -6.02 -12.50
C GLY A 42 18.21 -5.47 -11.23
N ARG A 43 17.41 -5.01 -10.23
CA ARG A 43 17.92 -4.60 -8.91
C ARG A 43 18.54 -5.80 -8.17
N ASP A 44 19.36 -5.51 -7.18
CA ASP A 44 19.73 -6.46 -6.14
C ASP A 44 18.60 -6.64 -5.11
N THR A 45 18.83 -7.49 -4.12
CA THR A 45 17.80 -7.80 -3.11
C THR A 45 17.55 -6.67 -2.10
N LYS A 46 18.40 -5.66 -2.01
CA LYS A 46 18.37 -4.59 -1.00
C LYS A 46 17.97 -3.23 -1.54
N THR A 47 18.22 -2.98 -2.83
CA THR A 47 17.99 -1.67 -3.43
C THR A 47 16.49 -1.36 -3.52
N VAL A 48 16.10 -0.20 -2.97
CA VAL A 48 14.77 0.38 -3.11
C VAL A 48 14.68 1.11 -4.45
N ARG A 49 13.51 1.08 -5.11
CA ARG A 49 13.26 1.84 -6.34
C ARG A 49 13.46 3.35 -6.11
N PRO A 50 13.78 4.13 -7.14
CA PRO A 50 13.88 5.58 -7.03
C PRO A 50 12.63 6.19 -6.40
N ILE A 51 12.83 7.10 -5.44
CA ILE A 51 11.74 7.80 -4.76
C ILE A 51 11.76 9.26 -5.22
N VAL A 52 10.59 9.75 -5.62
CA VAL A 52 10.32 11.17 -5.87
C VAL A 52 9.17 11.59 -4.97
N ALA A 53 9.35 12.67 -4.23
CA ALA A 53 8.33 13.21 -3.33
C ALA A 53 8.17 14.71 -3.58
N GLU A 54 6.93 15.11 -3.86
CA GLU A 54 6.54 16.49 -4.10
C GLU A 54 5.49 16.89 -3.06
N VAL A 55 5.61 18.05 -2.46
CA VAL A 55 4.65 18.61 -1.49
C VAL A 55 4.08 19.93 -2.01
N GLY A 56 2.93 20.35 -1.47
CA GLY A 56 2.28 21.58 -1.89
C GLY A 56 1.75 21.54 -3.33
N LEU A 57 1.47 20.35 -3.87
CA LEU A 57 1.04 20.17 -5.26
C LEU A 57 -0.31 20.81 -5.54
N LEU A 58 -1.23 20.76 -4.58
CA LEU A 58 -2.60 21.27 -4.72
C LEU A 58 -2.75 22.58 -3.94
N PRO A 59 -2.88 23.74 -4.61
CA PRO A 59 -2.79 25.05 -3.97
C PRO A 59 -3.98 25.43 -3.08
N ARG A 60 -5.06 24.64 -3.08
CA ARG A 60 -6.30 24.92 -2.34
C ARG A 60 -6.56 23.95 -1.19
N THR A 61 -5.67 23.02 -0.96
CA THR A 61 -5.73 22.07 0.16
C THR A 61 -4.89 22.56 1.32
N HIS A 62 -5.12 22.05 2.54
CA HIS A 62 -4.27 22.39 3.68
C HIS A 62 -2.88 21.78 3.55
N GLY A 63 -2.79 20.55 3.04
CA GLY A 63 -1.54 19.92 2.68
C GLY A 63 -1.74 18.84 1.62
N SER A 64 -0.76 18.67 0.75
CA SER A 64 -0.79 17.67 -0.32
C SER A 64 0.61 17.14 -0.61
N ALA A 65 0.70 15.85 -0.92
CA ALA A 65 1.94 15.23 -1.34
C ALA A 65 1.70 14.21 -2.45
N LEU A 66 2.54 14.23 -3.47
CA LEU A 66 2.65 13.19 -4.47
C LEU A 66 3.90 12.37 -4.14
N PHE A 67 3.69 11.13 -3.75
CA PHE A 67 4.76 10.19 -3.46
C PHE A 67 4.85 9.15 -4.56
N THR A 68 6.00 9.08 -5.19
CA THR A 68 6.29 8.13 -6.27
C THR A 68 7.48 7.24 -5.87
N ARG A 69 7.34 5.93 -6.01
CA ARG A 69 8.39 4.95 -5.82
C ARG A 69 8.39 3.99 -7.02
N GLY A 70 9.31 4.24 -7.96
CA GLY A 70 9.28 3.57 -9.26
C GLY A 70 7.91 3.73 -9.93
N GLU A 71 7.23 2.64 -10.20
CA GLU A 71 5.90 2.58 -10.83
C GLU A 71 4.74 2.59 -9.82
N THR A 72 4.97 3.01 -8.59
CA THR A 72 3.91 3.14 -7.59
C THR A 72 3.78 4.58 -7.15
N GLN A 73 2.61 5.17 -7.34
CA GLN A 73 2.35 6.57 -7.05
C GLN A 73 1.07 6.74 -6.25
N ALA A 74 1.12 7.60 -5.24
CA ALA A 74 -0.02 7.95 -4.40
C ALA A 74 -0.07 9.47 -4.18
N LEU A 75 -1.21 10.08 -4.45
CA LEU A 75 -1.53 11.46 -4.12
C LEU A 75 -2.26 11.48 -2.77
N ALA A 76 -1.60 11.99 -1.74
CA ALA A 76 -2.16 12.15 -0.41
C ALA A 76 -2.55 13.60 -0.16
N VAL A 77 -3.77 13.81 0.31
CA VAL A 77 -4.31 15.16 0.59
C VAL A 77 -4.81 15.20 2.02
N THR A 78 -4.30 16.12 2.80
CA THR A 78 -4.69 16.33 4.20
C THR A 78 -5.58 17.57 4.33
N THR A 79 -6.69 17.39 5.04
CA THR A 79 -7.65 18.44 5.38
C THR A 79 -7.73 18.58 6.90
N LEU A 80 -7.68 19.81 7.37
CA LEU A 80 -7.87 20.17 8.78
C LEU A 80 -9.34 20.59 8.99
N GLY A 81 -10.01 19.95 9.94
CA GLY A 81 -11.38 20.25 10.32
C GLY A 81 -11.49 20.73 11.76
N THR A 82 -12.70 21.04 12.16
CA THR A 82 -13.04 21.42 13.54
C THR A 82 -13.42 20.20 14.38
N GLY A 83 -13.69 20.37 15.67
CA GLY A 83 -14.20 19.29 16.52
C GLY A 83 -15.59 18.77 16.12
N GLN A 84 -16.33 19.52 15.30
CA GLN A 84 -17.62 19.06 14.76
C GLN A 84 -17.46 18.05 13.62
N ASP A 85 -16.28 18.03 13.00
CA ASP A 85 -15.93 17.15 11.88
C ASP A 85 -15.35 15.81 12.35
N GLU A 86 -15.27 15.59 13.67
CA GLU A 86 -14.82 14.30 14.23
C GLU A 86 -15.74 13.17 13.78
N GLN A 87 -15.15 12.04 13.41
CA GLN A 87 -15.90 10.85 13.05
C GLN A 87 -16.57 10.25 14.27
N ILE A 88 -17.90 10.10 14.23
CA ILE A 88 -18.66 9.37 15.24
C ILE A 88 -18.61 7.88 14.89
N ILE A 89 -18.16 7.06 15.82
CA ILE A 89 -18.10 5.61 15.72
C ILE A 89 -19.09 5.05 16.72
N ASP A 90 -20.19 4.51 16.22
CA ASP A 90 -21.20 3.79 17.02
C ASP A 90 -20.85 2.29 17.02
N SER A 91 -20.62 1.73 18.19
CA SER A 91 -20.24 0.33 18.38
C SER A 91 -21.05 -0.29 19.52
N LEU A 92 -20.97 -1.61 19.69
CA LEU A 92 -21.61 -2.32 20.78
C LEU A 92 -21.13 -1.86 22.18
N GLU A 93 -19.94 -1.26 22.24
CA GLU A 93 -19.33 -0.74 23.46
C GLU A 93 -19.73 0.72 23.73
N GLY A 94 -20.49 1.33 22.82
CA GLY A 94 -20.95 2.72 22.90
C GLY A 94 -20.42 3.61 21.79
N GLU A 95 -20.81 4.88 21.84
CA GLU A 95 -20.38 5.92 20.92
C GLU A 95 -18.97 6.42 21.29
N SER A 96 -18.07 6.47 20.32
CA SER A 96 -16.76 7.08 20.43
C SER A 96 -16.52 8.06 19.30
N ARG A 97 -15.52 8.97 19.46
CA ARG A 97 -15.16 9.96 18.46
C ARG A 97 -13.69 9.80 18.06
N SER A 98 -13.44 9.90 16.75
CA SER A 98 -12.10 9.86 16.21
C SER A 98 -11.81 11.17 15.48
N ARG A 99 -10.70 11.82 15.86
CA ARG A 99 -10.23 13.05 15.21
C ARG A 99 -9.31 12.81 14.03
N PHE A 100 -8.93 11.55 13.77
CA PHE A 100 -8.11 11.18 12.64
C PHE A 100 -8.80 10.17 11.75
N MET A 101 -8.96 10.53 10.50
CA MET A 101 -9.53 9.71 9.44
C MET A 101 -8.52 9.56 8.30
N LEU A 102 -8.32 8.34 7.82
CA LEU A 102 -7.52 8.06 6.63
C LEU A 102 -8.34 7.20 5.68
N HIS A 103 -8.52 7.71 4.46
CA HIS A 103 -9.21 7.05 3.37
C HIS A 103 -8.20 6.65 2.30
N TYR A 104 -8.22 5.39 1.93
CA TYR A 104 -7.37 4.83 0.89
C TYR A 104 -8.24 4.42 -0.28
N ASN A 105 -7.97 4.97 -1.45
CA ASN A 105 -8.68 4.68 -2.69
C ASN A 105 -7.73 4.02 -3.68
N PHE A 106 -8.17 2.88 -4.22
CA PHE A 106 -7.43 2.09 -5.19
C PHE A 106 -8.29 1.85 -6.44
N PRO A 107 -8.44 2.85 -7.32
CA PRO A 107 -9.26 2.72 -8.51
C PRO A 107 -8.64 1.75 -9.52
N PRO A 108 -9.45 1.08 -10.36
CA PRO A 108 -8.97 0.09 -11.33
C PRO A 108 -7.88 0.61 -12.26
N TYR A 109 -7.93 1.89 -12.64
CA TYR A 109 -6.93 2.49 -13.52
C TYR A 109 -5.51 2.50 -12.93
N SER A 110 -5.37 2.41 -11.59
CA SER A 110 -4.05 2.36 -10.93
C SER A 110 -3.23 1.13 -11.31
N VAL A 111 -3.87 0.10 -11.81
CA VAL A 111 -3.25 -1.12 -12.35
C VAL A 111 -3.54 -1.33 -13.84
N GLY A 112 -3.95 -0.26 -14.55
CA GLY A 112 -4.24 -0.30 -15.97
C GLY A 112 -5.54 -1.04 -16.35
N GLU A 113 -6.42 -1.29 -15.39
CA GLU A 113 -7.68 -1.98 -15.62
C GLU A 113 -8.85 -1.00 -15.86
N ALA A 114 -9.78 -1.41 -16.71
CA ALA A 114 -11.08 -0.77 -16.84
C ALA A 114 -12.05 -1.44 -15.84
N GLY A 115 -12.64 -0.66 -14.96
CA GLY A 115 -13.53 -1.18 -13.94
C GLY A 115 -14.44 -0.11 -13.36
N ARG A 116 -15.42 -0.56 -12.57
CA ARG A 116 -16.35 0.35 -11.90
C ARG A 116 -15.67 1.02 -10.70
N VAL A 117 -15.70 2.33 -10.66
CA VAL A 117 -15.35 3.09 -9.45
C VAL A 117 -16.59 3.16 -8.56
N GLY A 118 -16.48 2.70 -7.33
CA GLY A 118 -17.60 2.59 -6.38
C GLY A 118 -17.15 2.78 -4.94
N SER A 119 -17.95 2.27 -4.00
CA SER A 119 -17.59 2.27 -2.59
C SER A 119 -16.35 1.42 -2.33
N PRO A 120 -15.51 1.79 -1.33
CA PRO A 120 -14.31 1.05 -0.99
C PRO A 120 -14.59 -0.42 -0.67
N GLY A 121 -13.84 -1.32 -1.26
CA GLY A 121 -13.88 -2.74 -0.98
C GLY A 121 -13.09 -3.12 0.29
N ARG A 122 -13.09 -4.41 0.64
CA ARG A 122 -12.37 -4.91 1.83
C ARG A 122 -10.88 -4.63 1.79
N ARG A 123 -10.27 -4.70 0.58
CA ARG A 123 -8.85 -4.42 0.38
C ARG A 123 -8.52 -2.97 0.72
N GLU A 124 -9.30 -2.04 0.22
CA GLU A 124 -9.11 -0.61 0.47
C GLU A 124 -9.29 -0.27 1.95
N ILE A 125 -10.30 -0.83 2.60
CA ILE A 125 -10.53 -0.66 4.04
C ILE A 125 -9.33 -1.20 4.84
N GLY A 126 -8.83 -2.40 4.52
CA GLY A 126 -7.68 -3.02 5.18
C GLY A 126 -6.39 -2.21 5.01
N HIS A 127 -6.09 -1.78 3.78
CA HIS A 127 -4.92 -0.96 3.47
C HIS A 127 -5.00 0.43 4.12
N GLY A 128 -6.18 1.05 4.10
CA GLY A 128 -6.41 2.31 4.79
C GLY A 128 -6.20 2.18 6.30
N LYS A 129 -6.68 1.10 6.91
CA LYS A 129 -6.47 0.85 8.35
C LYS A 129 -5.02 0.57 8.70
N LEU A 130 -4.27 -0.11 7.83
CA LEU A 130 -2.83 -0.31 7.99
C LEU A 130 -2.09 1.03 7.99
N ALA A 131 -2.36 1.89 7.02
CA ALA A 131 -1.77 3.23 6.94
C ALA A 131 -2.20 4.12 8.12
N TRP A 132 -3.46 4.05 8.54
CA TRP A 132 -3.96 4.74 9.73
C TRP A 132 -3.17 4.34 10.98
N ARG A 133 -2.96 3.03 11.21
CA ARG A 133 -2.18 2.53 12.35
C ARG A 133 -0.74 3.02 12.32
N ALA A 134 -0.15 3.11 11.13
CA ALA A 134 1.23 3.57 10.96
C ALA A 134 1.41 5.03 11.41
N ILE A 135 0.43 5.89 11.13
CA ILE A 135 0.49 7.34 11.41
C ILE A 135 -0.03 7.69 12.80
N HIS A 136 -1.06 7.00 13.28
CA HIS A 136 -1.75 7.36 14.52
C HIS A 136 -0.84 7.59 15.74
N PRO A 137 0.21 6.77 16.01
CA PRO A 137 1.07 6.95 17.19
C PRO A 137 1.91 8.23 17.18
N VAL A 138 2.13 8.82 16.02
CA VAL A 138 2.97 10.03 15.87
C VAL A 138 2.16 11.32 15.80
N LEU A 139 0.84 11.24 15.87
CA LEU A 139 -0.01 12.43 15.88
C LEU A 139 0.22 13.25 17.16
N PRO A 140 0.12 14.59 17.07
CA PRO A 140 0.14 15.46 18.24
C PRO A 140 -1.06 15.20 19.14
N GLU A 141 -0.97 15.55 20.40
CA GLU A 141 -2.12 15.49 21.31
C GLU A 141 -3.17 16.57 20.95
N LYS A 142 -4.43 16.38 21.38
CA LYS A 142 -5.54 17.28 21.03
C LYS A 142 -5.32 18.71 21.54
N GLU A 143 -4.69 18.82 22.68
CA GLU A 143 -4.39 20.10 23.35
C GLU A 143 -3.32 20.89 22.60
N GLU A 144 -2.39 20.20 21.95
CA GLU A 144 -1.31 20.79 21.16
C GLU A 144 -1.79 21.19 19.76
N PHE A 145 -2.65 20.35 19.16
CA PHE A 145 -3.16 20.56 17.81
C PHE A 145 -4.65 20.22 17.72
N PRO A 146 -5.58 21.17 18.02
CA PRO A 146 -6.99 20.91 18.24
C PRO A 146 -7.82 20.75 16.96
N TYR A 147 -7.21 20.25 15.88
CA TYR A 147 -7.90 20.02 14.62
C TYR A 147 -8.26 18.56 14.43
N THR A 148 -9.38 18.33 13.74
CA THR A 148 -9.71 17.03 13.15
C THR A 148 -8.89 16.86 11.86
N LEU A 149 -8.27 15.71 11.71
CA LEU A 149 -7.40 15.40 10.58
C LEU A 149 -8.10 14.42 9.65
N ARG A 150 -8.24 14.78 8.40
CA ARG A 150 -8.72 13.86 7.36
C ARG A 150 -7.71 13.80 6.23
N THR A 151 -7.13 12.62 6.00
CA THR A 151 -6.27 12.36 4.85
C THR A 151 -6.97 11.43 3.86
N VAL A 152 -6.93 11.80 2.60
CA VAL A 152 -7.38 10.96 1.48
C VAL A 152 -6.17 10.64 0.63
N SER A 153 -5.93 9.36 0.40
CA SER A 153 -4.87 8.88 -0.48
C SER A 153 -5.48 8.24 -1.72
N GLU A 154 -5.21 8.84 -2.87
CA GLU A 154 -5.58 8.34 -4.19
C GLU A 154 -4.37 7.64 -4.81
N VAL A 155 -4.46 6.33 -5.02
CA VAL A 155 -3.42 5.58 -5.73
C VAL A 155 -3.62 5.79 -7.22
N THR A 156 -2.65 6.45 -7.86
CA THR A 156 -2.69 6.79 -9.28
C THR A 156 -2.02 5.72 -10.15
N GLU A 157 -1.01 5.03 -9.60
CA GLU A 157 -0.31 3.93 -10.25
C GLU A 157 0.20 2.94 -9.19
N SER A 158 0.19 1.64 -9.49
CA SER A 158 0.60 0.62 -8.52
C SER A 158 1.30 -0.56 -9.16
N ASN A 159 2.56 -0.74 -8.79
CA ASN A 159 3.33 -1.97 -8.98
C ASN A 159 4.11 -2.29 -7.68
N GLY A 160 3.43 -2.95 -6.73
CA GLY A 160 3.96 -3.29 -5.41
C GLY A 160 3.73 -2.22 -4.35
N SER A 161 3.10 -2.62 -3.26
CA SER A 161 2.83 -1.91 -2.01
C SER A 161 2.41 -0.44 -2.10
N SER A 162 1.24 -0.19 -2.66
CA SER A 162 0.58 1.13 -2.64
C SER A 162 0.19 1.59 -1.22
N SER A 163 -0.04 0.65 -0.29
CA SER A 163 -0.30 1.00 1.11
C SER A 163 0.90 1.68 1.78
N MET A 164 2.12 1.23 1.49
CA MET A 164 3.33 1.87 2.02
C MET A 164 3.64 3.20 1.33
N ALA A 165 3.30 3.34 0.05
CA ALA A 165 3.30 4.65 -0.62
C ALA A 165 2.31 5.62 0.04
N THR A 166 1.12 5.13 0.42
CA THR A 166 0.12 5.90 1.18
C THR A 166 0.65 6.34 2.55
N VAL A 167 1.35 5.50 3.28
CA VAL A 167 1.99 5.88 4.56
C VAL A 167 2.96 7.04 4.36
N CYS A 168 3.86 6.91 3.39
CA CYS A 168 4.84 7.96 3.08
C CYS A 168 4.15 9.26 2.62
N GLY A 169 3.21 9.18 1.68
CA GLY A 169 2.46 10.32 1.19
C GLY A 169 1.62 11.00 2.28
N THR A 170 1.00 10.23 3.17
CA THR A 170 0.24 10.77 4.32
C THR A 170 1.16 11.53 5.28
N SER A 171 2.31 10.96 5.63
CA SER A 171 3.29 11.64 6.49
C SER A 171 3.73 12.97 5.88
N LEU A 172 4.03 13.00 4.59
CA LEU A 172 4.42 14.20 3.85
C LEU A 172 3.29 15.23 3.78
N SER A 173 2.08 14.82 3.42
CA SER A 173 0.93 15.74 3.28
C SER A 173 0.49 16.34 4.61
N MET A 174 0.65 15.61 5.72
CA MET A 174 0.40 16.14 7.06
C MET A 174 1.44 17.18 7.46
N MET A 175 2.72 16.94 7.18
CA MET A 175 3.77 17.92 7.43
C MET A 175 3.59 19.17 6.56
N ASP A 176 3.18 19.02 5.31
CA ASP A 176 2.83 20.13 4.41
C ASP A 176 1.64 20.95 4.95
N ALA A 177 0.65 20.28 5.57
CA ALA A 177 -0.48 20.92 6.26
C ALA A 177 -0.10 21.60 7.59
N GLY A 178 1.16 21.54 8.01
CA GLY A 178 1.63 22.12 9.28
C GLY A 178 1.26 21.29 10.52
N VAL A 179 0.89 20.01 10.37
CA VAL A 179 0.63 19.13 11.51
C VAL A 179 1.96 18.82 12.20
N PRO A 180 2.13 19.11 13.51
CA PRO A 180 3.36 18.84 14.23
C PRO A 180 3.48 17.35 14.59
N LEU A 181 3.77 16.51 13.59
CA LEU A 181 4.01 15.09 13.83
C LEU A 181 5.22 14.90 14.77
N LYS A 182 5.13 13.99 15.74
CA LYS A 182 6.24 13.66 16.64
C LYS A 182 7.49 13.23 15.87
N ARG A 183 7.32 12.49 14.78
CA ARG A 183 8.35 12.08 13.83
C ARG A 183 7.75 11.82 12.45
N PRO A 184 8.50 11.98 11.36
CA PRO A 184 8.11 11.48 10.05
C PRO A 184 7.99 9.95 10.06
N VAL A 185 7.00 9.43 9.33
CA VAL A 185 6.78 7.98 9.18
C VAL A 185 7.06 7.56 7.75
N ALA A 186 7.81 6.48 7.59
CA ALA A 186 8.01 5.82 6.31
C ALA A 186 7.58 4.36 6.39
N GLY A 187 7.28 3.77 5.24
CA GLY A 187 6.88 2.37 5.15
C GLY A 187 7.47 1.68 3.94
N ILE A 188 7.72 0.38 4.09
CA ILE A 188 8.27 -0.48 3.03
C ILE A 188 7.59 -1.85 3.06
N ALA A 189 7.51 -2.50 1.88
CA ALA A 189 7.13 -3.89 1.77
C ALA A 189 8.38 -4.74 1.51
N MET A 190 8.52 -5.78 2.31
CA MET A 190 9.59 -6.77 2.23
C MET A 190 9.02 -8.10 1.77
N GLY A 191 9.80 -8.86 1.02
CA GLY A 191 9.45 -10.21 0.60
C GLY A 191 10.49 -11.24 1.01
N LEU A 192 10.13 -12.48 0.94
CA LEU A 192 11.00 -13.63 1.14
C LEU A 192 10.81 -14.60 -0.02
N ILE A 193 11.91 -15.09 -0.54
CA ILE A 193 11.95 -16.27 -1.42
C ILE A 193 12.78 -17.31 -0.72
N LYS A 194 12.21 -18.49 -0.49
CA LYS A 194 12.89 -19.61 0.16
C LYS A 194 12.71 -20.90 -0.64
N GLU A 195 13.79 -21.59 -0.90
CA GLU A 195 13.82 -22.93 -1.49
C GLU A 195 14.77 -23.79 -0.65
N ASP A 196 14.29 -24.81 -0.06
CA ASP A 196 15.03 -25.70 0.86
C ASP A 196 15.80 -24.89 1.93
N ASP A 197 17.14 -24.93 1.89
CA ASP A 197 18.02 -24.22 2.80
C ASP A 197 18.47 -22.83 2.29
N SER A 198 18.10 -22.48 1.06
CA SER A 198 18.45 -21.21 0.44
C SER A 198 17.33 -20.21 0.57
N PHE A 199 17.65 -18.96 0.93
CA PHE A 199 16.65 -17.89 1.00
C PHE A 199 17.21 -16.53 0.58
N ALA A 200 16.33 -15.66 0.12
CA ALA A 200 16.61 -14.27 -0.19
C ALA A 200 15.51 -13.37 0.38
N VAL A 201 15.92 -12.35 1.14
CA VAL A 201 15.01 -11.29 1.62
C VAL A 201 15.07 -10.14 0.63
N LEU A 202 13.90 -9.70 0.15
CA LEU A 202 13.75 -8.66 -0.86
C LEU A 202 13.21 -7.38 -0.23
N SER A 203 13.88 -6.25 -0.47
CA SER A 203 13.42 -4.93 -0.05
C SER A 203 12.62 -4.28 -1.17
N ASP A 204 11.50 -3.63 -0.87
CA ASP A 204 10.63 -2.95 -1.83
C ASP A 204 10.21 -3.86 -3.00
N ILE A 205 9.36 -4.85 -2.67
CA ILE A 205 8.89 -5.86 -3.62
C ILE A 205 7.95 -5.29 -4.68
N LEU A 206 8.06 -5.84 -5.89
CA LEU A 206 7.13 -5.63 -6.99
C LEU A 206 5.88 -6.47 -6.81
N GLY A 207 4.82 -6.18 -7.59
CA GLY A 207 3.58 -6.97 -7.57
C GLY A 207 3.79 -8.44 -7.91
N ASP A 208 4.63 -8.73 -8.90
CA ASP A 208 4.95 -10.11 -9.27
C ASP A 208 5.75 -10.83 -8.18
N GLU A 209 6.66 -10.15 -7.51
CA GLU A 209 7.42 -10.70 -6.39
C GLU A 209 6.57 -10.95 -5.15
N ASP A 210 5.52 -10.16 -4.93
CA ASP A 210 4.49 -10.39 -3.90
C ASP A 210 3.72 -11.69 -4.21
N HIS A 211 3.34 -11.90 -5.46
CA HIS A 211 2.60 -13.10 -5.88
C HIS A 211 3.42 -14.39 -5.94
N LEU A 212 4.71 -14.29 -6.18
CA LEU A 212 5.62 -15.42 -6.35
C LEU A 212 6.46 -15.70 -5.09
N GLY A 213 6.41 -14.81 -4.10
CA GLY A 213 7.16 -14.91 -2.83
C GLY A 213 6.47 -15.79 -1.78
N ASP A 214 7.22 -16.12 -0.75
CA ASP A 214 6.75 -16.89 0.42
C ASP A 214 6.29 -15.98 1.57
N MET A 215 6.55 -14.67 1.48
CA MET A 215 6.19 -13.69 2.48
C MET A 215 5.96 -12.32 1.83
N ASP A 216 4.87 -11.66 2.24
CA ASP A 216 4.62 -10.22 2.07
C ASP A 216 4.60 -9.57 3.45
N PHE A 217 5.66 -8.87 3.80
CA PHE A 217 5.83 -8.23 5.10
C PHE A 217 5.87 -6.72 4.94
N LYS A 218 4.81 -6.05 5.39
CA LYS A 218 4.69 -4.59 5.36
C LYS A 218 5.04 -4.01 6.72
N VAL A 219 6.01 -3.12 6.74
CA VAL A 219 6.47 -2.46 7.96
C VAL A 219 6.49 -0.95 7.77
N ALA A 220 6.00 -0.23 8.77
CA ALA A 220 6.08 1.22 8.84
C ALA A 220 6.62 1.67 10.19
N GLY A 221 7.32 2.78 10.21
CA GLY A 221 7.92 3.28 11.44
C GLY A 221 8.61 4.64 11.26
N THR A 222 9.21 5.06 12.35
CA THR A 222 10.03 6.26 12.49
C THR A 222 11.49 5.86 12.75
N GLN A 223 12.36 6.84 12.95
CA GLN A 223 13.72 6.57 13.41
C GLN A 223 13.78 5.94 14.82
N ASP A 224 12.73 6.14 15.63
CA ASP A 224 12.71 5.70 17.03
C ASP A 224 12.11 4.28 17.18
N GLY A 225 11.37 3.79 16.17
CA GLY A 225 10.77 2.46 16.21
C GLY A 225 9.67 2.22 15.21
N ILE A 226 9.17 0.98 15.22
CA ILE A 226 8.08 0.51 14.34
C ILE A 226 6.74 1.00 14.90
N THR A 227 5.92 1.56 14.01
CA THR A 227 4.57 2.03 14.35
C THR A 227 3.47 1.09 13.85
N SER A 228 3.74 0.30 12.82
CA SER A 228 2.79 -0.69 12.29
C SER A 228 3.49 -1.82 11.55
N LEU A 229 2.91 -3.00 11.69
CA LEU A 229 3.20 -4.21 10.94
C LEU A 229 1.93 -4.69 10.25
#